data_b859fa25ca83899f4451d0a71f375a23
#
_entry.id   b859fa25ca83899f4451d0a71f375a23
#
_cell.length_a   1.000
_cell.length_b   1.000
_cell.length_c   1.000
_cell.angle_alpha   90.00
_cell.angle_beta   90.00
_cell.angle_gamma   90.00
#
_symmetry.space_group_name_H-M   'P 1'
#
loop_
_entity.id
_entity.type
_entity.pdbx_description
1 polymer ?
#
loop_
_entity_poly.entity_id
_entity_poly.type
_entity_poly.pdbx_seq_one_letter_code
_entity_poly.pdbx_strand_id
1 'polypeptide(L)'
;MLEKHLWRDFMAVTSSVAVLGLGVGSTLPLTALALTARGLGPQVVGWMAAAAAAGGMAGTLASPRATIRFGRRRVMLWCVAVAAASVIFLQYVDSLWGWTLLRAAFGVSMAPLFVIGEAWINSLPGDAVRGRVVAIYTTSFTLCQVLGPALTDAVAHAPHHAFLICGAVFLLGIPGIALARDPPAAAARAGYRATIGDKNAVASWLTIVRIAPAIVAGAALFAAFDNIMLSFLPLLALDHGFSQSRALAAVIVVFMGDATLQFAAGWLADRFGHARVHRTAGVGLCVLLPLLPLMIAVPGVWELYLFVLGGVAGSVYTLSMVSSGERFSGAALLRASGLIAFTWSLASSIGPAATGIVVQHFGGEAMTAVLWLMALGFVLAEHLGSRRPRAI
;
A
#
# COMPACT_ATOMS: atom_id res chain seq x y z
N MET A 1 22.32 -7.58 20.00
CA MET A 1 21.04 -7.20 20.62
C MET A 1 20.94 -5.69 20.65
N LEU A 2 19.77 -5.12 20.34
CA LEU A 2 19.53 -3.69 20.51
C LEU A 2 19.62 -3.33 22.00
N GLU A 3 20.17 -2.16 22.33
CA GLU A 3 20.16 -1.65 23.71
C GLU A 3 18.70 -1.46 24.18
N LYS A 4 18.43 -1.63 25.48
CA LYS A 4 17.06 -1.63 26.03
C LYS A 4 16.22 -0.40 25.64
N HIS A 5 16.85 0.76 25.52
CA HIS A 5 16.15 2.00 25.13
C HIS A 5 15.81 2.03 23.63
N LEU A 6 16.67 1.51 22.75
CA LEU A 6 16.42 1.39 21.32
C LEU A 6 15.31 0.37 21.04
N TRP A 7 15.28 -0.74 21.81
CA TRP A 7 14.21 -1.72 21.71
C TRP A 7 12.84 -1.13 22.07
N ARG A 8 12.79 -0.32 23.13
CA ARG A 8 11.56 0.39 23.53
C ARG A 8 11.06 1.33 22.45
N ASP A 9 11.95 2.15 21.87
CA ASP A 9 11.59 3.10 20.82
C ASP A 9 11.16 2.36 19.54
N PHE A 10 11.82 1.25 19.20
CA PHE A 10 11.43 0.36 18.11
C PHE A 10 10.01 -0.20 18.33
N MET A 11 9.75 -0.80 19.48
CA MET A 11 8.42 -1.36 19.77
C MET A 11 7.33 -0.30 19.76
N ALA A 12 7.63 0.89 20.29
CA ALA A 12 6.69 2.01 20.33
C ALA A 12 6.30 2.49 18.92
N VAL A 13 7.26 2.67 18.02
CA VAL A 13 6.98 3.10 16.64
C VAL A 13 6.31 1.98 15.84
N THR A 14 6.80 0.74 15.97
CA THR A 14 6.26 -0.42 15.25
C THR A 14 4.80 -0.69 15.64
N SER A 15 4.47 -0.69 16.94
CA SER A 15 3.08 -0.88 17.38
C SER A 15 2.15 0.22 16.87
N SER A 16 2.62 1.47 16.86
CA SER A 16 1.83 2.59 16.33
C SER A 16 1.52 2.42 14.85
N VAL A 17 2.52 2.06 14.05
CA VAL A 17 2.35 1.89 12.61
C VAL A 17 1.55 0.61 12.30
N ALA A 18 1.67 -0.44 13.10
CA ALA A 18 0.81 -1.63 12.99
C ALA A 18 -0.67 -1.27 13.17
N VAL A 19 -1.00 -0.46 14.19
CA VAL A 19 -2.38 0.04 14.39
C VAL A 19 -2.86 0.88 13.21
N LEU A 20 -1.99 1.71 12.62
CA LEU A 20 -2.32 2.46 11.41
C LEU A 20 -2.64 1.52 10.23
N GLY A 21 -1.94 0.38 10.12
CA GLY A 21 -2.25 -0.66 9.15
C GLY A 21 -3.68 -1.15 9.25
N LEU A 22 -4.14 -1.47 10.48
CA LEU A 22 -5.53 -1.87 10.73
C LEU A 22 -6.53 -0.81 10.26
N GLY A 23 -6.25 0.47 10.55
CA GLY A 23 -7.08 1.59 10.12
C GLY A 23 -7.14 1.74 8.60
N VAL A 24 -6.01 1.62 7.90
CA VAL A 24 -5.96 1.67 6.43
C VAL A 24 -6.72 0.51 5.81
N GLY A 25 -6.48 -0.72 6.28
CA GLY A 25 -7.13 -1.93 5.78
C GLY A 25 -8.65 -1.92 5.98
N SER A 26 -9.17 -1.23 7.01
CA SER A 26 -10.61 -1.12 7.25
C SER A 26 -11.26 0.01 6.45
N THR A 27 -10.57 1.13 6.22
CA THR A 27 -11.21 2.33 5.65
C THR A 27 -11.54 2.23 4.17
N LEU A 28 -10.78 1.47 3.37
CA LEU A 28 -11.06 1.30 1.94
C LEU A 28 -12.32 0.47 1.71
N PRO A 29 -12.45 -0.76 2.25
CA PRO A 29 -13.67 -1.54 2.08
C PRO A 29 -14.88 -0.87 2.75
N LEU A 30 -14.72 -0.25 3.94
CA LEU A 30 -15.79 0.50 4.60
C LEU A 30 -16.30 1.64 3.72
N THR A 31 -15.40 2.40 3.09
CA THR A 31 -15.77 3.50 2.18
C THR A 31 -16.51 2.97 0.97
N ALA A 32 -16.06 1.88 0.36
CA ALA A 32 -16.69 1.26 -0.80
C ALA A 32 -18.11 0.79 -0.46
N LEU A 33 -18.28 0.05 0.64
CA LEU A 33 -19.59 -0.44 1.10
C LEU A 33 -20.55 0.70 1.44
N ALA A 34 -20.07 1.74 2.13
CA ALA A 34 -20.90 2.89 2.50
C ALA A 34 -21.38 3.71 1.29
N LEU A 35 -20.54 3.85 0.26
CA LEU A 35 -20.92 4.53 -0.98
C LEU A 35 -21.96 3.70 -1.76
N THR A 36 -21.75 2.40 -1.86
CA THR A 36 -22.70 1.49 -2.51
C THR A 36 -24.04 1.46 -1.77
N ALA A 37 -24.04 1.44 -0.44
CA ALA A 37 -25.26 1.51 0.37
C ALA A 37 -26.03 2.84 0.19
N ARG A 38 -25.36 3.91 -0.23
CA ARG A 38 -25.98 5.19 -0.62
C ARG A 38 -26.46 5.20 -2.09
N GLY A 39 -26.39 4.08 -2.81
CA GLY A 39 -26.77 3.98 -4.22
C GLY A 39 -25.78 4.60 -5.19
N LEU A 40 -24.54 4.88 -4.75
CA LEU A 40 -23.52 5.48 -5.59
C LEU A 40 -22.74 4.38 -6.34
N GLY A 41 -22.49 4.63 -7.62
CA GLY A 41 -21.87 3.64 -8.49
C GLY A 41 -20.37 3.43 -8.26
N PRO A 42 -19.80 2.36 -8.84
CA PRO A 42 -18.38 1.98 -8.74
C PRO A 42 -17.40 3.09 -9.14
N GLN A 43 -17.79 3.96 -10.07
CA GLN A 43 -16.97 5.12 -10.47
C GLN A 43 -16.69 6.05 -9.28
N VAL A 44 -17.68 6.28 -8.41
CA VAL A 44 -17.49 7.12 -7.22
C VAL A 44 -16.57 6.43 -6.21
N VAL A 45 -16.67 5.12 -6.05
CA VAL A 45 -15.75 4.32 -5.22
C VAL A 45 -14.31 4.50 -5.69
N GLY A 46 -14.07 4.33 -7.00
CA GLY A 46 -12.75 4.54 -7.60
C GLY A 46 -12.24 5.97 -7.42
N TRP A 47 -13.11 6.97 -7.57
CA TRP A 47 -12.79 8.38 -7.34
C TRP A 47 -12.35 8.64 -5.89
N MET A 48 -13.02 8.07 -4.90
CA MET A 48 -12.69 8.25 -3.48
C MET A 48 -11.35 7.59 -3.11
N ALA A 49 -11.05 6.42 -3.70
CA ALA A 49 -9.75 5.79 -3.54
C ALA A 49 -8.63 6.64 -4.19
N ALA A 50 -8.88 7.15 -5.40
CA ALA A 50 -7.96 8.03 -6.10
C ALA A 50 -7.69 9.34 -5.35
N ALA A 51 -8.71 9.95 -4.74
CA ALA A 51 -8.58 11.16 -3.94
C ALA A 51 -7.66 10.95 -2.74
N ALA A 52 -7.79 9.82 -2.04
CA ALA A 52 -6.90 9.46 -0.94
C ALA A 52 -5.45 9.29 -1.41
N ALA A 53 -5.22 8.58 -2.52
CA ALA A 53 -3.88 8.35 -3.04
C ALA A 53 -3.23 9.63 -3.59
N ALA A 54 -4.01 10.51 -4.25
CA ALA A 54 -3.54 11.84 -4.67
C ALA A 54 -3.16 12.73 -3.48
N GLY A 55 -3.97 12.69 -2.41
CA GLY A 55 -3.62 13.30 -1.13
C GLY A 55 -2.31 12.76 -0.57
N GLY A 56 -2.12 11.43 -0.62
CA GLY A 56 -0.89 10.77 -0.20
C GLY A 56 0.36 11.26 -0.94
N MET A 57 0.25 11.47 -2.25
CA MET A 57 1.34 12.06 -3.04
C MET A 57 1.70 13.47 -2.55
N ALA A 58 0.70 14.33 -2.30
CA ALA A 58 0.93 15.65 -1.73
C ALA A 58 1.56 15.58 -0.33
N GLY A 59 1.10 14.66 0.53
CA GLY A 59 1.65 14.40 1.85
C GLY A 59 3.10 13.95 1.81
N THR A 60 3.45 13.05 0.89
CA THR A 60 4.83 12.60 0.68
C THR A 60 5.74 13.77 0.34
N LEU A 61 5.34 14.63 -0.59
CA LEU A 61 6.11 15.82 -1.00
C LEU A 61 6.26 16.85 0.13
N ALA A 62 5.23 17.02 0.98
CA ALA A 62 5.23 17.93 2.09
C ALA A 62 6.03 17.42 3.31
N SER A 63 6.11 16.10 3.48
CA SER A 63 6.68 15.40 4.64
C SER A 63 8.07 15.90 5.04
N PRO A 64 9.06 16.07 4.14
CA PRO A 64 10.40 16.51 4.50
C PRO A 64 10.42 17.92 5.10
N ARG A 65 9.70 18.86 4.45
CA ARG A 65 9.63 20.27 4.92
C ARG A 65 8.94 20.35 6.27
N ALA A 66 7.83 19.64 6.45
CA ALA A 66 7.09 19.56 7.70
C ALA A 66 7.98 19.02 8.84
N THR A 67 8.69 17.92 8.57
CA THR A 67 9.59 17.27 9.54
C THR A 67 10.75 18.16 9.96
N ILE A 68 11.37 18.89 9.02
CA ILE A 68 12.44 19.85 9.33
C ILE A 68 11.94 21.00 10.20
N ARG A 69 10.72 21.49 9.92
CA ARG A 69 10.16 22.68 10.61
C ARG A 69 9.59 22.37 11.99
N PHE A 70 8.88 21.25 12.13
CA PHE A 70 8.09 20.95 13.33
C PHE A 70 8.61 19.73 14.13
N GLY A 71 9.55 18.96 13.58
CA GLY A 71 10.05 17.70 14.17
C GLY A 71 9.18 16.49 13.84
N ARG A 72 9.79 15.30 13.83
CA ARG A 72 9.15 14.03 13.44
C ARG A 72 7.92 13.71 14.28
N ARG A 73 8.08 13.74 15.59
CA ARG A 73 7.04 13.37 16.56
C ARG A 73 5.78 14.22 16.42
N ARG A 74 5.94 15.56 16.34
CA ARG A 74 4.78 16.47 16.21
C ARG A 74 4.04 16.25 14.90
N VAL A 75 4.79 16.10 13.79
CA VAL A 75 4.19 15.85 12.47
C VAL A 75 3.41 14.55 12.49
N MET A 76 3.97 13.47 13.04
CA MET A 76 3.26 12.18 13.12
C MET A 76 2.00 12.29 14.00
N LEU A 77 2.06 12.95 15.15
CA LEU A 77 0.87 13.15 16.01
C LEU A 77 -0.23 13.94 15.30
N TRP A 78 0.11 15.00 14.59
CA TRP A 78 -0.86 15.76 13.78
C TRP A 78 -1.44 14.90 12.66
N CYS A 79 -0.61 14.13 11.99
CA CYS A 79 -1.05 13.22 10.92
C CYS A 79 -2.02 12.17 11.45
N VAL A 80 -1.76 11.56 12.61
CA VAL A 80 -2.71 10.62 13.24
C VAL A 80 -4.03 11.30 13.59
N ALA A 81 -3.99 12.51 14.16
CA ALA A 81 -5.20 13.24 14.50
C ALA A 81 -6.01 13.63 13.24
N VAL A 82 -5.34 14.07 12.17
CA VAL A 82 -5.99 14.41 10.90
C VAL A 82 -6.55 13.14 10.22
N ALA A 83 -5.82 12.02 10.23
CA ALA A 83 -6.31 10.75 9.69
C ALA A 83 -7.57 10.29 10.43
N ALA A 84 -7.53 10.27 11.76
CA ALA A 84 -8.68 9.91 12.59
C ALA A 84 -9.88 10.82 12.33
N ALA A 85 -9.68 12.14 12.38
CA ALA A 85 -10.72 13.13 12.14
C ALA A 85 -11.31 12.98 10.72
N SER A 86 -10.46 12.82 9.70
CA SER A 86 -10.91 12.64 8.32
C SER A 86 -11.85 11.45 8.17
N VAL A 87 -11.54 10.32 8.82
CA VAL A 87 -12.40 9.12 8.77
C VAL A 87 -13.66 9.33 9.58
N ILE A 88 -13.58 9.87 10.80
CA ILE A 88 -14.74 10.13 11.67
C ILE A 88 -15.73 11.07 10.99
N PHE A 89 -15.27 12.15 10.38
CA PHE A 89 -16.13 13.13 9.74
C PHE A 89 -16.84 12.61 8.49
N LEU A 90 -16.39 11.52 7.85
CA LEU A 90 -17.15 10.86 6.79
C LEU A 90 -18.53 10.40 7.25
N GLN A 91 -18.74 10.16 8.55
CA GLN A 91 -20.01 9.80 9.14
C GLN A 91 -21.06 10.92 9.05
N TYR A 92 -20.61 12.18 9.11
CA TYR A 92 -21.46 13.37 9.30
C TYR A 92 -21.59 14.21 8.03
N VAL A 93 -20.87 13.87 6.99
CA VAL A 93 -20.87 14.62 5.72
C VAL A 93 -21.64 13.86 4.66
N ASP A 94 -22.62 14.52 4.04
CA ASP A 94 -23.43 13.91 2.96
C ASP A 94 -22.91 14.27 1.56
N SER A 95 -22.19 15.39 1.44
CA SER A 95 -21.68 15.90 0.18
C SER A 95 -20.51 15.04 -0.37
N LEU A 96 -20.58 14.68 -1.66
CA LEU A 96 -19.49 13.98 -2.35
C LEU A 96 -18.20 14.79 -2.37
N TRP A 97 -18.28 16.12 -2.49
CA TRP A 97 -17.10 16.98 -2.41
C TRP A 97 -16.50 16.97 -1.01
N GLY A 98 -17.33 16.97 0.03
CA GLY A 98 -16.87 16.81 1.41
C GLY A 98 -16.15 15.47 1.61
N TRP A 99 -16.69 14.38 1.09
CA TRP A 99 -16.05 13.06 1.11
C TRP A 99 -14.72 13.08 0.36
N THR A 100 -14.67 13.69 -0.83
CA THR A 100 -13.44 13.82 -1.62
C THR A 100 -12.35 14.56 -0.84
N LEU A 101 -12.70 15.68 -0.20
CA LEU A 101 -11.76 16.47 0.61
C LEU A 101 -11.28 15.70 1.84
N LEU A 102 -12.16 15.00 2.55
CA LEU A 102 -11.82 14.19 3.70
C LEU A 102 -10.92 13.00 3.29
N ARG A 103 -11.21 12.34 2.16
CA ARG A 103 -10.35 11.27 1.62
C ARG A 103 -8.98 11.80 1.19
N ALA A 104 -8.90 12.96 0.56
CA ALA A 104 -7.64 13.61 0.24
C ALA A 104 -6.87 14.00 1.51
N ALA A 105 -7.52 14.59 2.53
CA ALA A 105 -6.91 14.92 3.81
C ALA A 105 -6.39 13.67 4.55
N PHE A 106 -7.14 12.57 4.50
CA PHE A 106 -6.70 11.28 4.98
C PHE A 106 -5.39 10.85 4.30
N GLY A 107 -5.33 10.90 2.97
CA GLY A 107 -4.13 10.56 2.22
C GLY A 107 -2.93 11.47 2.56
N VAL A 108 -3.16 12.79 2.61
CA VAL A 108 -2.12 13.79 3.00
C VAL A 108 -1.52 13.45 4.36
N SER A 109 -2.31 12.93 5.29
CA SER A 109 -1.86 12.59 6.63
C SER A 109 -1.21 11.20 6.71
N MET A 110 -1.68 10.22 5.93
CA MET A 110 -1.16 8.85 5.97
C MET A 110 0.25 8.72 5.38
N ALA A 111 0.53 9.38 4.28
CA ALA A 111 1.83 9.26 3.61
C ALA A 111 3.02 9.72 4.49
N PRO A 112 2.96 10.85 5.22
CA PRO A 112 4.02 11.21 6.16
C PRO A 112 4.20 10.19 7.29
N LEU A 113 3.13 9.54 7.76
CA LEU A 113 3.23 8.51 8.80
C LEU A 113 4.09 7.34 8.35
N PHE A 114 3.94 6.90 7.10
CA PHE A 114 4.80 5.86 6.51
C PHE A 114 6.22 6.35 6.30
N VAL A 115 6.41 7.46 5.59
CA VAL A 115 7.74 7.99 5.25
C VAL A 115 8.57 8.30 6.49
N ILE A 116 7.97 8.94 7.50
CA ILE A 116 8.65 9.30 8.74
C ILE A 116 8.87 8.06 9.60
N GLY A 117 7.87 7.16 9.70
CA GLY A 117 7.96 5.91 10.44
C GLY A 117 9.08 5.02 9.92
N GLU A 118 9.14 4.79 8.61
CA GLU A 118 10.20 4.02 7.95
C GLU A 118 11.59 4.66 8.16
N ALA A 119 11.70 5.97 7.97
CA ALA A 119 12.95 6.70 8.22
C ALA A 119 13.37 6.63 9.69
N TRP A 120 12.42 6.62 10.62
CA TRP A 120 12.69 6.48 12.05
C TRP A 120 13.22 5.08 12.37
N ILE A 121 12.54 4.05 11.93
CA ILE A 121 12.95 2.65 12.11
C ILE A 121 14.34 2.40 11.50
N ASN A 122 14.59 2.88 10.31
CA ASN A 122 15.90 2.76 9.65
C ASN A 122 17.03 3.50 10.38
N SER A 123 16.72 4.48 11.23
CA SER A 123 17.71 5.23 12.01
C SER A 123 18.06 4.61 13.36
N LEU A 124 17.29 3.64 13.85
CA LEU A 124 17.45 3.05 15.19
C LEU A 124 18.58 2.02 15.32
N PRO A 125 18.71 1.02 14.44
CA PRO A 125 19.67 -0.06 14.60
C PRO A 125 21.01 0.21 13.90
N GLY A 126 22.07 -0.44 14.40
CA GLY A 126 23.31 -0.61 13.63
C GLY A 126 23.09 -1.49 12.38
N ASP A 127 24.00 -1.41 11.41
CA ASP A 127 23.86 -2.04 10.08
C ASP A 127 23.60 -3.56 10.13
N ALA A 128 24.15 -4.27 11.12
CA ALA A 128 24.04 -5.72 11.25
C ALA A 128 22.62 -6.25 11.54
N VAL A 129 21.70 -5.43 12.07
CA VAL A 129 20.35 -5.85 12.46
C VAL A 129 19.24 -5.07 11.73
N ARG A 130 19.61 -4.10 10.89
CA ARG A 130 18.67 -3.20 10.18
C ARG A 130 17.62 -3.98 9.38
N GLY A 131 18.05 -4.96 8.57
CA GLY A 131 17.12 -5.75 7.75
C GLY A 131 16.08 -6.49 8.56
N ARG A 132 16.45 -7.08 9.71
CA ARG A 132 15.51 -7.78 10.60
C ARG A 132 14.51 -6.83 11.25
N VAL A 133 14.98 -5.66 11.66
CA VAL A 133 14.13 -4.62 12.29
C VAL A 133 13.11 -4.06 11.31
N VAL A 134 13.54 -3.75 10.07
CA VAL A 134 12.65 -3.30 9.01
C VAL A 134 11.64 -4.40 8.64
N ALA A 135 12.07 -5.65 8.55
CA ALA A 135 11.16 -6.77 8.27
C ALA A 135 10.08 -6.93 9.34
N ILE A 136 10.41 -6.84 10.63
CA ILE A 136 9.42 -6.90 11.72
C ILE A 136 8.42 -5.73 11.60
N TYR A 137 8.93 -4.52 11.33
CA TYR A 137 8.10 -3.34 11.17
C TYR A 137 7.09 -3.47 10.02
N THR A 138 7.56 -3.85 8.83
CA THR A 138 6.69 -4.01 7.64
C THR A 138 5.71 -5.15 7.82
N THR A 139 6.16 -6.30 8.34
CA THR A 139 5.28 -7.45 8.59
C THR A 139 4.20 -7.11 9.62
N SER A 140 4.54 -6.38 10.70
CA SER A 140 3.54 -5.94 11.68
C SER A 140 2.46 -5.05 11.07
N PHE A 141 2.87 -4.12 10.20
CA PHE A 141 1.92 -3.28 9.46
C PHE A 141 1.01 -4.13 8.56
N THR A 142 1.59 -4.99 7.72
CA THR A 142 0.83 -5.82 6.77
C THR A 142 -0.14 -6.76 7.48
N LEU A 143 0.29 -7.42 8.57
CA LEU A 143 -0.60 -8.29 9.36
C LEU A 143 -1.80 -7.51 9.93
N CYS A 144 -1.57 -6.31 10.45
CA CYS A 144 -2.67 -5.47 10.94
C CYS A 144 -3.56 -4.96 9.80
N GLN A 145 -2.99 -4.64 8.63
CA GLN A 145 -3.77 -4.24 7.45
C GLN A 145 -4.68 -5.37 6.97
N VAL A 146 -4.19 -6.61 6.95
CA VAL A 146 -4.98 -7.81 6.61
C VAL A 146 -6.19 -8.00 7.53
N LEU A 147 -6.08 -7.59 8.80
CA LEU A 147 -7.20 -7.63 9.75
C LEU A 147 -8.22 -6.49 9.56
N GLY A 148 -7.91 -5.50 8.73
CA GLY A 148 -8.78 -4.35 8.49
C GLY A 148 -10.18 -4.70 8.00
N PRO A 149 -10.35 -5.56 6.99
CA PRO A 149 -11.67 -6.01 6.54
C PRO A 149 -12.47 -6.74 7.63
N ALA A 150 -11.81 -7.47 8.55
CA ALA A 150 -12.49 -8.06 9.70
C ALA A 150 -13.02 -6.99 10.66
N LEU A 151 -12.29 -5.90 10.87
CA LEU A 151 -12.81 -4.75 11.61
C LEU A 151 -14.01 -4.12 10.90
N THR A 152 -13.96 -3.99 9.57
CA THR A 152 -15.09 -3.50 8.76
C THR A 152 -16.33 -4.37 8.95
N ASP A 153 -16.18 -5.69 8.97
CA ASP A 153 -17.28 -6.64 9.22
C ASP A 153 -17.84 -6.49 10.64
N ALA A 154 -16.98 -6.40 11.63
CA ALA A 154 -17.38 -6.22 13.02
C ALA A 154 -18.22 -4.95 13.24
N VAL A 155 -17.87 -3.84 12.59
CA VAL A 155 -18.61 -2.57 12.70
C VAL A 155 -19.86 -2.51 11.82
N ALA A 156 -20.08 -3.47 10.93
CA ALA A 156 -21.28 -3.55 10.09
C ALA A 156 -22.57 -3.65 10.90
N HIS A 157 -22.50 -4.22 12.10
CA HIS A 157 -23.63 -4.31 13.04
C HIS A 157 -23.97 -2.97 13.71
N ALA A 158 -23.12 -1.95 13.56
CA ALA A 158 -23.33 -0.61 14.11
C ALA A 158 -23.06 0.47 13.02
N PRO A 159 -23.83 0.52 11.94
CA PRO A 159 -23.53 1.37 10.76
C PRO A 159 -23.44 2.85 11.09
N HIS A 160 -24.21 3.32 12.09
CA HIS A 160 -24.18 4.71 12.57
C HIS A 160 -22.87 5.06 13.32
N HIS A 161 -22.03 4.09 13.65
CA HIS A 161 -20.76 4.30 14.38
C HIS A 161 -19.56 3.73 13.62
N ALA A 162 -19.75 3.15 12.44
CA ALA A 162 -18.72 2.45 11.70
C ALA A 162 -17.49 3.35 11.42
N PHE A 163 -17.68 4.53 10.87
CA PHE A 163 -16.58 5.48 10.62
C PHE A 163 -15.99 6.06 11.90
N LEU A 164 -16.81 6.22 12.95
CA LEU A 164 -16.34 6.67 14.25
C LEU A 164 -15.37 5.63 14.85
N ILE A 165 -15.74 4.36 14.86
CA ILE A 165 -14.92 3.28 15.41
C ILE A 165 -13.65 3.10 14.58
N CYS A 166 -13.77 2.99 13.25
CA CYS A 166 -12.60 2.85 12.37
C CYS A 166 -11.66 4.06 12.44
N GLY A 167 -12.20 5.27 12.57
CA GLY A 167 -11.40 6.48 12.77
C GLY A 167 -10.73 6.53 14.13
N ALA A 168 -11.41 6.10 15.20
CA ALA A 168 -10.85 6.07 16.56
C ALA A 168 -9.66 5.09 16.67
N VAL A 169 -9.64 4.01 15.88
CA VAL A 169 -8.50 3.07 15.84
C VAL A 169 -7.19 3.78 15.57
N PHE A 170 -7.17 4.80 14.70
CA PHE A 170 -5.94 5.57 14.43
C PHE A 170 -5.35 6.22 15.69
N LEU A 171 -6.21 6.65 16.62
CA LEU A 171 -5.78 7.29 17.87
C LEU A 171 -5.00 6.35 18.77
N LEU A 172 -5.18 5.02 18.65
CA LEU A 172 -4.40 4.02 19.37
C LEU A 172 -2.91 4.02 18.98
N GLY A 173 -2.56 4.65 17.84
CA GLY A 173 -1.17 4.89 17.45
C GLY A 173 -0.49 6.04 18.23
N ILE A 174 -1.25 6.92 18.88
CA ILE A 174 -0.71 8.08 19.59
C ILE A 174 0.26 7.71 20.71
N PRO A 175 -0.06 6.76 21.64
CA PRO A 175 0.82 6.45 22.75
C PRO A 175 2.22 6.03 22.33
N GLY A 176 2.34 5.18 21.31
CA GLY A 176 3.65 4.74 20.84
C GLY A 176 4.46 5.88 20.22
N ILE A 177 3.85 6.72 19.37
CA ILE A 177 4.53 7.90 18.81
C ILE A 177 4.94 8.86 19.93
N ALA A 178 4.09 9.02 20.95
CA ALA A 178 4.35 9.91 22.07
C ALA A 178 5.48 9.41 23.00
N LEU A 179 5.65 8.11 23.14
CA LEU A 179 6.68 7.49 23.99
C LEU A 179 8.04 7.37 23.27
N ALA A 180 8.07 7.33 21.94
CA ALA A 180 9.30 7.24 21.18
C ALA A 180 10.12 8.51 21.30
N ARG A 181 11.44 8.36 21.48
CA ARG A 181 12.38 9.49 21.62
C ARG A 181 12.73 10.06 20.26
N ASP A 182 12.55 11.37 20.08
CA ASP A 182 12.93 12.05 18.85
C ASP A 182 14.47 12.12 18.75
N PRO A 183 15.11 11.58 17.71
CA PRO A 183 16.55 11.71 17.54
C PRO A 183 16.93 13.17 17.33
N PRO A 184 18.19 13.54 17.65
CA PRO A 184 18.63 14.93 17.52
C PRO A 184 18.31 15.52 16.13
N ALA A 185 17.74 16.72 16.11
CA ALA A 185 17.26 17.38 14.87
C ALA A 185 18.34 17.50 13.78
N ALA A 186 19.61 17.49 14.14
CA ALA A 186 20.74 17.51 13.20
C ALA A 186 20.82 16.23 12.35
N ALA A 187 20.61 15.05 12.94
CA ALA A 187 20.62 13.77 12.21
C ALA A 187 19.44 13.66 11.26
N ALA A 188 18.26 14.13 11.67
CA ALA A 188 17.08 14.21 10.82
C ALA A 188 17.30 15.11 9.61
N ARG A 189 17.88 16.31 9.82
CA ARG A 189 18.18 17.28 8.75
C ARG A 189 19.21 16.76 7.75
N ALA A 190 20.21 16.00 8.18
CA ALA A 190 21.24 15.43 7.30
C ALA A 190 20.64 14.39 6.34
N GLY A 191 19.83 13.46 6.84
CA GLY A 191 19.16 12.46 6.01
C GLY A 191 18.20 13.08 4.97
N TYR A 192 17.40 14.07 5.37
CA TYR A 192 16.46 14.74 4.47
C TYR A 192 17.13 15.66 3.44
N ARG A 193 18.22 16.35 3.78
CA ARG A 193 18.99 17.15 2.82
C ARG A 193 19.57 16.34 1.69
N ALA A 194 20.02 15.13 1.98
CA ALA A 194 20.52 14.19 0.97
C ALA A 194 19.42 13.79 -0.03
N THR A 195 18.15 13.75 0.41
CA THR A 195 17.01 13.34 -0.42
C THR A 195 16.46 14.48 -1.29
N ILE A 196 16.49 15.74 -0.81
CA ILE A 196 15.84 16.89 -1.47
C ILE A 196 16.80 17.69 -2.37
N GLY A 197 18.11 17.55 -2.16
CA GLY A 197 19.12 18.43 -2.79
C GLY A 197 19.40 18.17 -4.27
N ASP A 198 18.81 17.16 -4.88
CA ASP A 198 19.13 16.78 -6.26
C ASP A 198 18.19 17.47 -7.26
N LYS A 199 18.67 18.59 -7.82
CA LYS A 199 17.99 19.34 -8.90
C LYS A 199 17.80 18.51 -10.18
N ASN A 200 18.48 17.39 -10.31
CA ASN A 200 18.40 16.46 -11.44
C ASN A 200 17.54 15.21 -11.18
N ALA A 201 16.74 15.20 -10.12
CA ALA A 201 15.96 14.02 -9.72
C ALA A 201 15.07 13.47 -10.84
N VAL A 202 14.39 14.32 -11.61
CA VAL A 202 13.48 13.92 -12.69
C VAL A 202 14.25 13.29 -13.85
N ALA A 203 15.37 13.89 -14.30
CA ALA A 203 16.21 13.31 -15.35
C ALA A 203 16.80 11.95 -14.91
N SER A 204 17.13 11.83 -13.63
CA SER A 204 17.58 10.59 -13.02
C SER A 204 16.48 9.53 -12.96
N TRP A 205 15.21 9.89 -12.68
CA TRP A 205 14.06 8.98 -12.71
C TRP A 205 13.81 8.38 -14.09
N LEU A 206 13.85 9.20 -15.14
CA LEU A 206 13.75 8.71 -16.52
C LEU A 206 14.86 7.70 -16.85
N THR A 207 16.06 7.92 -16.35
CA THR A 207 17.16 6.98 -16.51
C THR A 207 16.86 5.67 -15.80
N ILE A 208 16.36 5.69 -14.56
CA ILE A 208 15.98 4.49 -13.81
C ILE A 208 14.86 3.72 -14.51
N VAL A 209 13.81 4.40 -14.98
CA VAL A 209 12.73 3.78 -15.78
C VAL A 209 13.28 3.10 -17.05
N ARG A 210 14.26 3.72 -17.71
CA ARG A 210 14.88 3.12 -18.89
C ARG A 210 15.75 1.91 -18.58
N ILE A 211 16.49 1.93 -17.46
CA ILE A 211 17.41 0.85 -17.06
C ILE A 211 16.67 -0.32 -16.43
N ALA A 212 15.67 -0.05 -15.62
CA ALA A 212 14.96 -1.03 -14.82
C ALA A 212 13.42 -0.85 -14.88
N PRO A 213 12.80 -0.91 -16.07
CA PRO A 213 11.37 -0.65 -16.24
C PRO A 213 10.50 -1.62 -15.46
N ALA A 214 10.93 -2.86 -15.29
CA ALA A 214 10.20 -3.90 -14.58
C ALA A 214 10.01 -3.59 -13.09
N ILE A 215 11.01 -2.97 -12.44
CA ILE A 215 10.90 -2.57 -11.02
C ILE A 215 9.77 -1.55 -10.84
N VAL A 216 9.71 -0.57 -11.74
CA VAL A 216 8.68 0.49 -11.70
C VAL A 216 7.31 -0.08 -12.05
N ALA A 217 7.23 -0.90 -13.10
CA ALA A 217 5.99 -1.53 -13.54
C ALA A 217 5.44 -2.51 -12.49
N GLY A 218 6.31 -3.29 -11.82
CA GLY A 218 5.91 -4.20 -10.75
C GLY A 218 5.37 -3.47 -9.52
N ALA A 219 6.01 -2.37 -9.12
CA ALA A 219 5.51 -1.53 -8.04
C ALA A 219 4.15 -0.88 -8.40
N ALA A 220 3.99 -0.41 -9.64
CA ALA A 220 2.72 0.15 -10.11
C ALA A 220 1.60 -0.89 -10.13
N LEU A 221 1.88 -2.08 -10.66
CA LEU A 221 0.92 -3.19 -10.73
C LEU A 221 0.43 -3.57 -9.33
N PHE A 222 1.34 -3.78 -8.38
CA PHE A 222 0.95 -4.20 -7.04
C PHE A 222 0.22 -3.08 -6.28
N ALA A 223 0.64 -1.83 -6.41
CA ALA A 223 -0.05 -0.70 -5.80
C ALA A 223 -1.52 -0.54 -6.30
N ALA A 224 -1.75 -0.75 -7.59
CA ALA A 224 -3.09 -0.77 -8.14
C ALA A 224 -3.87 -2.01 -7.65
N PHE A 225 -3.24 -3.19 -7.66
CA PHE A 225 -3.82 -4.44 -7.18
C PHE A 225 -4.30 -4.32 -5.73
N ASP A 226 -3.44 -3.84 -4.83
CA ASP A 226 -3.75 -3.62 -3.41
C ASP A 226 -5.03 -2.78 -3.23
N ASN A 227 -5.07 -1.61 -3.86
CA ASN A 227 -6.19 -0.68 -3.72
C ASN A 227 -7.47 -1.16 -4.42
N ILE A 228 -7.34 -1.81 -5.57
CA ILE A 228 -8.48 -2.38 -6.31
C ILE A 228 -9.08 -3.55 -5.54
N MET A 229 -8.26 -4.47 -5.01
CA MET A 229 -8.76 -5.60 -4.22
C MET A 229 -9.45 -5.13 -2.93
N LEU A 230 -8.89 -4.17 -2.21
CA LEU A 230 -9.52 -3.62 -1.00
C LEU A 230 -10.85 -2.92 -1.28
N SER A 231 -11.01 -2.29 -2.45
CA SER A 231 -12.18 -1.47 -2.76
C SER A 231 -13.25 -2.19 -3.56
N PHE A 232 -12.87 -3.02 -4.53
CA PHE A 232 -13.79 -3.59 -5.52
C PHE A 232 -14.05 -5.08 -5.34
N LEU A 233 -13.13 -5.86 -4.75
CA LEU A 233 -13.36 -7.29 -4.53
C LEU A 233 -14.57 -7.55 -3.61
N PRO A 234 -14.77 -6.80 -2.49
CA PRO A 234 -15.98 -6.98 -1.70
C PRO A 234 -17.26 -6.70 -2.49
N LEU A 235 -17.26 -5.67 -3.35
CA LEU A 235 -18.41 -5.32 -4.17
C LEU A 235 -18.71 -6.41 -5.19
N LEU A 236 -17.68 -6.93 -5.88
CA LEU A 236 -17.82 -8.05 -6.81
C LEU A 236 -18.42 -9.29 -6.11
N ALA A 237 -17.95 -9.61 -4.91
CA ALA A 237 -18.47 -10.76 -4.17
C ALA A 237 -19.95 -10.55 -3.74
N LEU A 238 -20.32 -9.33 -3.35
CA LEU A 238 -21.72 -8.98 -3.05
C LEU A 238 -22.62 -9.09 -4.29
N ASP A 239 -22.14 -8.64 -5.45
CA ASP A 239 -22.88 -8.76 -6.74
C ASP A 239 -23.13 -10.23 -7.12
N HIS A 240 -22.27 -11.15 -6.67
CA HIS A 240 -22.44 -12.60 -6.83
C HIS A 240 -23.23 -13.26 -5.69
N GLY A 241 -23.87 -12.46 -4.83
CA GLY A 241 -24.76 -12.95 -3.77
C GLY A 241 -24.06 -13.46 -2.51
N PHE A 242 -22.76 -13.18 -2.32
CA PHE A 242 -22.09 -13.49 -1.07
C PHE A 242 -22.56 -12.56 0.05
N SER A 243 -22.60 -13.06 1.28
CA SER A 243 -22.81 -12.19 2.45
C SER A 243 -21.66 -11.20 2.60
N GLN A 244 -21.92 -10.06 3.25
CA GLN A 244 -20.88 -9.05 3.50
C GLN A 244 -19.66 -9.62 4.23
N SER A 245 -19.88 -10.44 5.26
CA SER A 245 -18.78 -11.10 6.00
C SER A 245 -17.92 -11.97 5.08
N ARG A 246 -18.55 -12.72 4.17
CA ARG A 246 -17.83 -13.57 3.22
C ARG A 246 -17.10 -12.75 2.15
N ALA A 247 -17.70 -11.66 1.70
CA ALA A 247 -17.06 -10.72 0.78
C ALA A 247 -15.82 -10.04 1.38
N LEU A 248 -15.87 -9.65 2.65
CA LEU A 248 -14.73 -9.09 3.38
C LEU A 248 -13.68 -10.16 3.71
N ALA A 249 -14.09 -11.40 4.03
CA ALA A 249 -13.18 -12.52 4.21
C ALA A 249 -12.38 -12.84 2.93
N ALA A 250 -12.97 -12.69 1.75
CA ALA A 250 -12.27 -12.85 0.48
C ALA A 250 -11.06 -11.91 0.36
N VAL A 251 -11.19 -10.66 0.81
CA VAL A 251 -10.07 -9.70 0.85
C VAL A 251 -8.98 -10.16 1.81
N ILE A 252 -9.36 -10.64 2.99
CA ILE A 252 -8.40 -11.18 3.97
C ILE A 252 -7.59 -12.32 3.35
N VAL A 253 -8.25 -13.23 2.63
CA VAL A 253 -7.60 -14.38 1.99
C VAL A 253 -6.59 -13.93 0.93
N VAL A 254 -6.90 -12.93 0.10
CA VAL A 254 -5.95 -12.36 -0.88
C VAL A 254 -4.70 -11.86 -0.16
N PHE A 255 -4.85 -11.05 0.87
CA PHE A 255 -3.70 -10.46 1.57
C PHE A 255 -2.96 -11.44 2.47
N MET A 256 -3.62 -12.49 2.95
CA MET A 256 -2.92 -13.61 3.58
C MET A 256 -2.04 -14.37 2.58
N GLY A 257 -2.52 -14.55 1.35
CA GLY A 257 -1.72 -15.10 0.26
C GLY A 257 -0.49 -14.24 -0.01
N ASP A 258 -0.68 -12.93 -0.14
CA ASP A 258 0.42 -11.97 -0.27
C ASP A 258 1.42 -12.11 0.87
N ALA A 259 0.99 -12.00 2.10
CA ALA A 259 1.87 -12.03 3.28
C ALA A 259 2.65 -13.34 3.43
N THR A 260 2.09 -14.47 2.99
CA THR A 260 2.72 -15.80 3.18
C THR A 260 3.55 -16.24 2.00
N LEU A 261 3.04 -16.11 0.76
CA LEU A 261 3.72 -16.66 -0.42
C LEU A 261 4.91 -15.81 -0.88
N GLN A 262 5.03 -14.55 -0.45
CA GLN A 262 6.23 -13.74 -0.73
C GLN A 262 7.50 -14.36 -0.15
N PHE A 263 7.43 -15.11 0.97
CA PHE A 263 8.58 -15.85 1.50
C PHE A 263 8.98 -17.01 0.57
N ALA A 264 8.00 -17.75 0.07
CA ALA A 264 8.23 -18.83 -0.90
C ALA A 264 8.82 -18.27 -2.21
N ALA A 265 8.33 -17.11 -2.67
CA ALA A 265 8.85 -16.44 -3.86
C ALA A 265 10.30 -15.98 -3.68
N GLY A 266 10.66 -15.45 -2.52
CA GLY A 266 12.04 -15.11 -2.17
C GLY A 266 12.96 -16.35 -2.23
N TRP A 267 12.55 -17.44 -1.58
CA TRP A 267 13.31 -18.69 -1.61
C TRP A 267 13.46 -19.27 -3.05
N LEU A 268 12.40 -19.22 -3.86
CA LEU A 268 12.45 -19.62 -5.25
C LEU A 268 13.40 -18.72 -6.07
N ALA A 269 13.38 -17.42 -5.80
CA ALA A 269 14.24 -16.45 -6.46
C ALA A 269 15.73 -16.68 -6.16
N ASP A 270 16.07 -17.02 -4.91
CA ASP A 270 17.42 -17.38 -4.52
C ASP A 270 17.91 -18.65 -5.25
N ARG A 271 17.00 -19.61 -5.48
CA ARG A 271 17.35 -20.90 -6.12
C ARG A 271 17.36 -20.84 -7.64
N PHE A 272 16.40 -20.16 -8.27
CA PHE A 272 16.19 -20.16 -9.72
C PHE A 272 16.58 -18.83 -10.40
N GLY A 273 16.93 -17.81 -9.61
CA GLY A 273 17.29 -16.47 -10.06
C GLY A 273 16.11 -15.50 -10.08
N HIS A 274 16.33 -14.31 -9.50
CA HIS A 274 15.31 -13.28 -9.28
C HIS A 274 14.53 -12.90 -10.55
N ALA A 275 15.22 -12.67 -11.68
CA ALA A 275 14.58 -12.26 -12.93
C ALA A 275 13.65 -13.34 -13.52
N ARG A 276 13.97 -14.62 -13.32
CA ARG A 276 13.11 -15.72 -13.80
C ARG A 276 11.83 -15.80 -12.98
N VAL A 277 11.96 -15.81 -11.65
CA VAL A 277 10.82 -15.92 -10.75
C VAL A 277 9.91 -14.68 -10.87
N HIS A 278 10.50 -13.49 -10.99
CA HIS A 278 9.77 -12.23 -11.18
C HIS A 278 8.92 -12.25 -12.46
N ARG A 279 9.51 -12.67 -13.58
CA ARG A 279 8.78 -12.83 -14.84
C ARG A 279 7.70 -13.91 -14.76
N THR A 280 8.01 -15.06 -14.12
CA THR A 280 7.01 -16.15 -13.96
C THR A 280 5.83 -15.69 -13.13
N ALA A 281 6.05 -14.89 -12.06
CA ALA A 281 4.98 -14.30 -11.28
C ALA A 281 4.10 -13.36 -12.13
N GLY A 282 4.71 -12.51 -12.98
CA GLY A 282 3.96 -11.66 -13.90
C GLY A 282 3.13 -12.43 -14.93
N VAL A 283 3.69 -13.48 -15.53
CA VAL A 283 2.95 -14.37 -16.44
C VAL A 283 1.83 -15.10 -15.69
N GLY A 284 2.11 -15.52 -14.45
CA GLY A 284 1.09 -16.11 -13.56
C GLY A 284 -0.10 -15.18 -13.36
N LEU A 285 0.14 -13.87 -13.11
CA LEU A 285 -0.95 -12.88 -13.03
C LEU A 285 -1.72 -12.71 -14.33
N CYS A 286 -1.02 -12.75 -15.50
CA CYS A 286 -1.70 -12.69 -16.78
C CYS A 286 -2.64 -13.90 -17.03
N VAL A 287 -2.36 -15.04 -16.41
CA VAL A 287 -3.22 -16.24 -16.45
C VAL A 287 -4.30 -16.17 -15.38
N LEU A 288 -3.93 -15.85 -14.15
CA LEU A 288 -4.86 -15.86 -13.01
C LEU A 288 -5.94 -14.78 -13.15
N LEU A 289 -5.59 -13.52 -13.45
CA LEU A 289 -6.56 -12.42 -13.43
C LEU A 289 -7.80 -12.65 -14.31
N PRO A 290 -7.69 -13.16 -15.56
CA PRO A 290 -8.88 -13.47 -16.37
C PRO A 290 -9.74 -14.63 -15.85
N LEU A 291 -9.18 -15.47 -14.96
CA LEU A 291 -9.92 -16.59 -14.37
C LEU A 291 -10.75 -16.16 -13.15
N LEU A 292 -10.54 -14.96 -12.61
CA LEU A 292 -11.24 -14.50 -11.41
C LEU A 292 -12.77 -14.57 -11.54
N PRO A 293 -13.41 -14.11 -12.65
CA PRO A 293 -14.85 -14.22 -12.82
C PRO A 293 -15.37 -15.66 -12.87
N LEU A 294 -14.54 -16.59 -13.36
CA LEU A 294 -14.91 -17.99 -13.43
C LEU A 294 -14.79 -18.69 -12.06
N MET A 295 -13.77 -18.33 -11.31
CA MET A 295 -13.46 -18.96 -10.01
C MET A 295 -14.43 -18.53 -8.91
N ILE A 296 -15.00 -17.34 -8.97
CA ILE A 296 -15.98 -16.87 -7.98
C ILE A 296 -17.23 -17.75 -7.90
N ALA A 297 -17.58 -18.40 -9.01
CA ALA A 297 -18.73 -19.29 -9.10
C ALA A 297 -18.43 -20.71 -8.59
N VAL A 298 -17.18 -21.07 -8.25
CA VAL A 298 -16.77 -22.44 -7.88
C VAL A 298 -16.57 -22.55 -6.37
N PRO A 299 -17.53 -23.14 -5.62
CA PRO A 299 -17.41 -23.29 -4.16
C PRO A 299 -16.17 -24.11 -3.78
N GLY A 300 -15.46 -23.68 -2.73
CA GLY A 300 -14.28 -24.36 -2.20
C GLY A 300 -12.97 -24.10 -2.96
N VAL A 301 -13.05 -23.66 -4.22
CA VAL A 301 -11.87 -23.29 -5.01
C VAL A 301 -11.58 -21.79 -4.91
N TRP A 302 -12.62 -20.99 -4.70
CA TRP A 302 -12.57 -19.54 -4.64
C TRP A 302 -11.52 -19.01 -3.66
N GLU A 303 -11.55 -19.50 -2.42
CA GLU A 303 -10.65 -19.06 -1.35
C GLU A 303 -9.20 -19.44 -1.66
N LEU A 304 -8.96 -20.68 -2.12
CA LEU A 304 -7.62 -21.12 -2.53
C LEU A 304 -7.09 -20.30 -3.71
N TYR A 305 -7.96 -20.04 -4.69
CA TYR A 305 -7.61 -19.21 -5.84
C TYR A 305 -7.21 -17.80 -5.42
N LEU A 306 -7.98 -17.15 -4.56
CA LEU A 306 -7.68 -15.80 -4.04
C LEU A 306 -6.36 -15.77 -3.27
N PHE A 307 -6.10 -16.79 -2.46
CA PHE A 307 -4.83 -16.94 -1.74
C PHE A 307 -3.63 -17.00 -2.70
N VAL A 308 -3.74 -17.82 -3.75
CA VAL A 308 -2.70 -17.95 -4.77
C VAL A 308 -2.55 -16.63 -5.55
N LEU A 309 -3.66 -16.01 -5.95
CA LEU A 309 -3.66 -14.74 -6.68
C LEU A 309 -2.94 -13.64 -5.89
N GLY A 310 -3.28 -13.49 -4.61
CA GLY A 310 -2.64 -12.52 -3.71
C GLY A 310 -1.15 -12.78 -3.55
N GLY A 311 -0.77 -14.04 -3.35
CA GLY A 311 0.63 -14.42 -3.20
C GLY A 311 1.48 -14.19 -4.45
N VAL A 312 0.93 -14.45 -5.63
CA VAL A 312 1.62 -14.17 -6.89
C VAL A 312 1.76 -12.65 -7.10
N ALA A 313 0.73 -11.87 -6.76
CA ALA A 313 0.77 -10.42 -6.87
C ALA A 313 1.80 -9.80 -5.91
N GLY A 314 1.82 -10.21 -4.64
CA GLY A 314 2.80 -9.75 -3.65
C GLY A 314 4.23 -10.12 -4.00
N SER A 315 4.40 -11.29 -4.63
CA SER A 315 5.71 -11.74 -5.13
C SER A 315 6.28 -10.78 -6.18
N VAL A 316 5.46 -10.20 -7.06
CA VAL A 316 5.91 -9.21 -8.04
C VAL A 316 6.48 -7.97 -7.34
N TYR A 317 5.81 -7.47 -6.29
CA TYR A 317 6.30 -6.32 -5.55
C TYR A 317 7.59 -6.62 -4.79
N THR A 318 7.60 -7.71 -4.03
CA THR A 318 8.76 -8.11 -3.23
C THR A 318 10.00 -8.30 -4.09
N LEU A 319 9.87 -8.97 -5.23
CA LEU A 319 10.98 -9.17 -6.16
C LEU A 319 11.39 -7.88 -6.88
N SER A 320 10.47 -6.93 -7.09
CA SER A 320 10.81 -5.58 -7.57
C SER A 320 11.70 -4.85 -6.57
N MET A 321 11.39 -4.94 -5.26
CA MET A 321 12.19 -4.32 -4.21
C MET A 321 13.58 -4.95 -4.10
N VAL A 322 13.66 -6.27 -4.10
CA VAL A 322 14.95 -7.01 -4.09
C VAL A 322 15.80 -6.62 -5.30
N SER A 323 15.20 -6.64 -6.51
CA SER A 323 15.89 -6.26 -7.74
C SER A 323 16.37 -4.81 -7.74
N SER A 324 15.66 -3.91 -7.06
CA SER A 324 16.08 -2.52 -6.86
C SER A 324 17.35 -2.44 -6.00
N GLY A 325 17.40 -3.19 -4.89
CA GLY A 325 18.56 -3.27 -4.01
C GLY A 325 19.80 -3.91 -4.65
N GLU A 326 19.60 -4.87 -5.58
CA GLU A 326 20.69 -5.50 -6.33
C GLU A 326 21.28 -4.62 -7.45
N ARG A 327 20.43 -3.78 -8.07
CA ARG A 327 20.83 -2.98 -9.24
C ARG A 327 21.36 -1.60 -8.88
N PHE A 328 20.93 -1.05 -7.76
CA PHE A 328 21.25 0.31 -7.34
C PHE A 328 21.90 0.34 -5.97
N SER A 329 22.85 1.23 -5.77
CA SER A 329 23.51 1.46 -4.49
C SER A 329 23.66 2.95 -4.19
N GLY A 330 23.86 3.31 -2.92
CA GLY A 330 24.12 4.68 -2.49
C GLY A 330 23.00 5.65 -2.93
N ALA A 331 23.38 6.76 -3.57
CA ALA A 331 22.45 7.78 -4.02
C ALA A 331 21.49 7.31 -5.13
N ALA A 332 21.90 6.34 -5.96
CA ALA A 332 21.04 5.77 -7.00
C ALA A 332 19.91 4.91 -6.40
N LEU A 333 20.20 4.13 -5.36
CA LEU A 333 19.19 3.37 -4.62
C LEU A 333 18.16 4.29 -3.97
N LEU A 334 18.60 5.39 -3.35
CA LEU A 334 17.69 6.37 -2.74
C LEU A 334 16.75 6.99 -3.79
N ARG A 335 17.27 7.30 -4.99
CA ARG A 335 16.46 7.82 -6.10
C ARG A 335 15.48 6.78 -6.65
N ALA A 336 15.91 5.51 -6.74
CA ALA A 336 15.04 4.41 -7.15
C ALA A 336 13.89 4.21 -6.14
N SER A 337 14.16 4.22 -4.84
CA SER A 337 13.14 4.15 -3.79
C SER A 337 12.14 5.32 -3.85
N GLY A 338 12.63 6.53 -4.10
CA GLY A 338 11.76 7.70 -4.32
C GLY A 338 10.85 7.57 -5.54
N LEU A 339 11.37 7.03 -6.65
CA LEU A 339 10.59 6.75 -7.85
C LEU A 339 9.54 5.68 -7.59
N ILE A 340 9.90 4.62 -6.87
CA ILE A 340 8.96 3.54 -6.50
C ILE A 340 7.82 4.08 -5.65
N ALA A 341 8.12 4.89 -4.63
CA ALA A 341 7.11 5.52 -3.78
C ALA A 341 6.17 6.47 -4.56
N PHE A 342 6.73 7.24 -5.49
CA PHE A 342 5.95 8.08 -6.40
C PHE A 342 5.04 7.24 -7.31
N THR A 343 5.59 6.19 -7.91
CA THR A 343 4.85 5.25 -8.78
C THR A 343 3.74 4.54 -8.01
N TRP A 344 4.00 4.13 -6.77
CA TRP A 344 3.00 3.58 -5.87
C TRP A 344 1.81 4.52 -5.71
N SER A 345 2.06 5.78 -5.32
CA SER A 345 1.00 6.78 -5.14
C SER A 345 0.22 7.06 -6.42
N LEU A 346 0.92 7.12 -7.56
CA LEU A 346 0.32 7.37 -8.86
C LEU A 346 -0.58 6.20 -9.29
N ALA A 347 -0.08 4.96 -9.18
CA ALA A 347 -0.84 3.76 -9.54
C ALA A 347 -2.03 3.52 -8.59
N SER A 348 -1.86 3.80 -7.29
CA SER A 348 -2.95 3.78 -6.30
C SER A 348 -4.04 4.84 -6.57
N SER A 349 -3.72 5.91 -7.31
CA SER A 349 -4.70 6.90 -7.76
C SER A 349 -5.38 6.47 -9.07
N ILE A 350 -4.59 6.19 -10.10
CA ILE A 350 -5.09 5.93 -11.45
C ILE A 350 -5.78 4.57 -11.53
N GLY A 351 -5.23 3.54 -10.86
CA GLY A 351 -5.77 2.18 -10.90
C GLY A 351 -7.23 2.10 -10.46
N PRO A 352 -7.57 2.47 -9.22
CA PRO A 352 -8.96 2.45 -8.75
C PRO A 352 -9.88 3.40 -9.53
N ALA A 353 -9.41 4.59 -9.94
CA ALA A 353 -10.18 5.52 -10.75
C ALA A 353 -10.57 4.90 -12.11
N ALA A 354 -9.61 4.33 -12.81
CA ALA A 354 -9.84 3.64 -14.08
C ALA A 354 -10.75 2.40 -13.87
N THR A 355 -10.50 1.62 -12.83
CA THR A 355 -11.34 0.46 -12.49
C THR A 355 -12.77 0.88 -12.21
N GLY A 356 -13.00 1.94 -11.44
CA GLY A 356 -14.35 2.44 -11.16
C GLY A 356 -15.12 2.82 -12.42
N ILE A 357 -14.46 3.47 -13.40
CA ILE A 357 -15.04 3.79 -14.71
C ILE A 357 -15.38 2.52 -15.48
N VAL A 358 -14.42 1.58 -15.57
CA VAL A 358 -14.60 0.34 -16.33
C VAL A 358 -15.70 -0.52 -15.71
N VAL A 359 -15.72 -0.68 -14.40
CA VAL A 359 -16.76 -1.44 -13.68
C VAL A 359 -18.14 -0.79 -13.83
N GLN A 360 -18.23 0.54 -13.83
CA GLN A 360 -19.50 1.26 -14.03
C GLN A 360 -20.16 0.94 -15.38
N HIS A 361 -19.35 0.69 -16.43
CA HIS A 361 -19.85 0.48 -17.80
C HIS A 361 -19.96 -0.99 -18.19
N PHE A 362 -19.10 -1.85 -17.63
CA PHE A 362 -18.95 -3.24 -18.06
C PHE A 362 -19.25 -4.27 -16.96
N GLY A 363 -19.61 -3.82 -15.75
CA GLY A 363 -19.90 -4.71 -14.62
C GLY A 363 -18.69 -5.03 -13.73
N GLY A 364 -18.96 -5.63 -12.57
CA GLY A 364 -17.97 -5.86 -11.51
C GLY A 364 -16.75 -6.68 -11.95
N GLU A 365 -16.96 -7.67 -12.78
CA GLU A 365 -15.91 -8.56 -13.30
C GLU A 365 -14.84 -7.83 -14.13
N ALA A 366 -15.22 -6.70 -14.74
CA ALA A 366 -14.33 -5.90 -15.58
C ALA A 366 -13.15 -5.25 -14.79
N MET A 367 -13.19 -5.28 -13.44
CA MET A 367 -12.04 -4.87 -12.61
C MET A 367 -10.78 -5.65 -12.96
N THR A 368 -10.93 -6.91 -13.37
CA THR A 368 -9.81 -7.79 -13.75
C THR A 368 -9.11 -7.34 -15.00
N ALA A 369 -9.83 -6.71 -15.94
CA ALA A 369 -9.25 -6.23 -17.20
C ALA A 369 -8.20 -5.13 -16.96
N VAL A 370 -8.46 -4.20 -16.03
CA VAL A 370 -7.51 -3.15 -15.68
C VAL A 370 -6.22 -3.75 -15.11
N LEU A 371 -6.34 -4.67 -14.14
CA LEU A 371 -5.20 -5.36 -13.56
C LEU A 371 -4.47 -6.23 -14.58
N TRP A 372 -5.19 -6.89 -15.47
CA TRP A 372 -4.62 -7.71 -16.52
C TRP A 372 -3.78 -6.90 -17.51
N LEU A 373 -4.28 -5.74 -17.94
CA LEU A 373 -3.51 -4.82 -18.80
C LEU A 373 -2.24 -4.33 -18.10
N MET A 374 -2.30 -4.07 -16.80
CA MET A 374 -1.11 -3.69 -16.02
C MET A 374 -0.13 -4.87 -15.89
N ALA A 375 -0.62 -6.10 -15.71
CA ALA A 375 0.21 -7.31 -15.66
C ALA A 375 0.90 -7.56 -17.02
N LEU A 376 0.20 -7.37 -18.14
CA LEU A 376 0.81 -7.40 -19.48
C LEU A 376 1.89 -6.33 -19.63
N GLY A 377 1.62 -5.10 -19.20
CA GLY A 377 2.59 -4.01 -19.19
C GLY A 377 3.85 -4.35 -18.39
N PHE A 378 3.67 -5.01 -17.24
CA PHE A 378 4.78 -5.50 -16.41
C PHE A 378 5.60 -6.58 -17.13
N VAL A 379 4.96 -7.58 -17.74
CA VAL A 379 5.65 -8.66 -18.49
C VAL A 379 6.41 -8.09 -19.67
N LEU A 380 5.84 -7.11 -20.39
CA LEU A 380 6.53 -6.38 -21.45
C LEU A 380 7.74 -5.59 -20.94
N ALA A 381 7.60 -4.93 -19.78
CA ALA A 381 8.69 -4.19 -19.15
C ALA A 381 9.84 -5.12 -18.73
N GLU A 382 9.54 -6.31 -18.22
CA GLU A 382 10.53 -7.37 -17.93
C GLU A 382 11.25 -7.82 -19.20
N HIS A 383 10.52 -8.06 -20.28
CA HIS A 383 11.12 -8.46 -21.56
C HIS A 383 12.05 -7.39 -22.13
N LEU A 384 11.65 -6.13 -22.08
CA LEU A 384 12.47 -5.00 -22.53
C LEU A 384 13.69 -4.79 -21.63
N GLY A 385 13.55 -4.96 -20.32
CA GLY A 385 14.65 -4.83 -19.35
C GLY A 385 15.69 -5.93 -19.48
N SER A 386 15.30 -7.16 -19.84
CA SER A 386 16.20 -8.30 -19.98
C SER A 386 17.13 -8.21 -21.21
N ARG A 387 16.77 -7.41 -22.22
CA ARG A 387 17.55 -7.22 -23.46
C ARG A 387 18.63 -6.14 -23.34
N ARG A 388 18.67 -5.39 -22.23
CA ARG A 388 19.63 -4.29 -22.03
C ARG A 388 20.84 -4.76 -21.23
N PRO A 389 22.09 -4.36 -21.60
CA PRO A 389 23.27 -4.70 -20.83
C PRO A 389 23.13 -4.16 -19.41
N ARG A 390 23.56 -4.97 -18.42
CA ARG A 390 23.66 -4.56 -17.02
C ARG A 390 24.56 -3.35 -16.96
N ALA A 391 24.01 -2.18 -16.66
CA ALA A 391 24.83 -1.02 -16.33
C ALA A 391 25.58 -1.36 -15.03
N ILE A 392 26.90 -1.21 -15.06
CA ILE A 392 27.87 -1.42 -14.00
C ILE A 392 27.64 -0.40 -12.88
#